data_ced835753b7ed19aba8d888e9748c522
#
_entry.id   ced835753b7ed19aba8d888e9748c522
#
_cell.length_a   1.000
_cell.length_b   1.000
_cell.length_c   1.000
_cell.angle_alpha   90.00
_cell.angle_beta   90.00
_cell.angle_gamma   90.00
#
_symmetry.space_group_name_H-M   'P 1'
#
loop_
_entity.id
_entity.type
_entity.pdbx_description
1 polymer ?
#
loop_
_entity_poly.entity_id
_entity_poly.type
_entity_poly.pdbx_seq_one_letter_code
_entity_poly.pdbx_strand_id
1 'polypeptide(L)'
;MAVTLFPDGVPCALQEAFDLSFLRQWGKVFRVFDQQDSGNLCFGLEDETNRYFVKFAGARPVRYKGGPKRAVELLKQSGHVYRDLAHRVLLPLLWEGPVAGGYALLFPWTEAICMGKQYPSRERFLALPLDTKLGIYREVLAFHSHVAKRGYVSVDFYDGCVLFEEATGRTLLCDVDAYHRLPFFNPVGRMWGSTRFMAPEEFEKGAAIDESTMVHTLGAFAFELFAPEGRELALWPLSPAAWACAKKAASPKREDRFSDVASYIRGWEDAIGTLPDLR
;
A
#
# COMPACT_ATOMS: atom_id res chain seq x y z
N MET A 1 11.82 -28.84 -8.92
CA MET A 1 11.91 -27.92 -10.09
C MET A 1 10.63 -27.10 -10.10
N ALA A 2 10.71 -25.80 -10.41
CA ALA A 2 9.50 -24.98 -10.55
C ALA A 2 8.60 -25.52 -11.69
N VAL A 3 7.30 -25.41 -11.50
CA VAL A 3 6.29 -25.84 -12.46
C VAL A 3 5.59 -24.59 -13.00
N THR A 4 5.36 -24.52 -14.33
CA THR A 4 4.54 -23.47 -14.92
C THR A 4 3.19 -24.03 -15.27
N LEU A 5 2.14 -23.45 -14.68
CA LEU A 5 0.73 -23.72 -15.02
C LEU A 5 0.23 -22.65 -15.99
N PHE A 6 -0.87 -22.92 -16.66
CA PHE A 6 -1.46 -21.99 -17.64
C PHE A 6 -2.97 -21.82 -17.41
N PRO A 7 -3.42 -21.24 -16.27
CA PRO A 7 -4.83 -20.96 -16.09
C PRO A 7 -5.31 -20.01 -17.22
N ASP A 8 -6.31 -20.46 -17.97
CA ASP A 8 -6.87 -19.78 -19.15
C ASP A 8 -5.80 -19.27 -20.17
N GLY A 9 -4.65 -19.97 -20.26
CA GLY A 9 -3.56 -19.64 -21.17
C GLY A 9 -2.53 -18.65 -20.61
N VAL A 10 -2.70 -18.11 -19.40
CA VAL A 10 -1.76 -17.16 -18.76
C VAL A 10 -0.74 -17.93 -17.93
N PRO A 11 0.58 -17.70 -18.10
CA PRO A 11 1.59 -18.43 -17.35
C PRO A 11 1.59 -18.05 -15.85
N CYS A 12 1.71 -19.08 -14.99
CA CYS A 12 1.81 -18.97 -13.54
C CYS A 12 2.89 -19.94 -13.04
N ALA A 13 3.97 -19.40 -12.46
CA ALA A 13 5.10 -20.18 -11.98
C ALA A 13 4.96 -20.50 -10.48
N LEU A 14 5.09 -21.78 -10.12
CA LEU A 14 5.00 -22.30 -8.75
C LEU A 14 6.16 -23.24 -8.43
N GLN A 15 6.42 -23.46 -7.15
CA GLN A 15 7.38 -24.47 -6.70
C GLN A 15 6.89 -25.91 -6.93
N GLU A 16 5.57 -26.13 -6.94
CA GLU A 16 4.90 -27.41 -7.14
C GLU A 16 3.54 -27.19 -7.83
N ALA A 17 3.00 -28.25 -8.44
CA ALA A 17 1.70 -28.18 -9.08
C ALA A 17 0.58 -27.88 -8.06
N PHE A 18 -0.36 -27.04 -8.43
CA PHE A 18 -1.53 -26.68 -7.64
C PHE A 18 -2.75 -26.55 -8.53
N ASP A 19 -3.92 -27.01 -8.07
CA ASP A 19 -5.17 -26.88 -8.81
C ASP A 19 -5.72 -25.46 -8.67
N LEU A 20 -5.65 -24.69 -9.76
CA LEU A 20 -6.15 -23.32 -9.85
C LEU A 20 -7.57 -23.24 -10.44
N SER A 21 -8.24 -24.37 -10.66
CA SER A 21 -9.59 -24.43 -11.28
C SER A 21 -10.65 -23.66 -10.46
N PHE A 22 -10.45 -23.49 -9.16
CA PHE A 22 -11.34 -22.72 -8.28
C PHE A 22 -11.49 -21.25 -8.70
N LEU A 23 -10.53 -20.69 -9.46
CA LEU A 23 -10.60 -19.29 -9.93
C LEU A 23 -11.81 -19.06 -10.86
N ARG A 24 -12.27 -20.10 -11.55
CA ARG A 24 -13.42 -20.05 -12.47
C ARG A 24 -14.72 -19.58 -11.83
N GLN A 25 -14.85 -19.67 -10.50
CA GLN A 25 -16.03 -19.15 -9.79
C GLN A 25 -16.16 -17.62 -9.89
N TRP A 26 -15.07 -16.91 -10.19
CA TRP A 26 -15.04 -15.45 -10.35
C TRP A 26 -14.76 -14.99 -11.78
N GLY A 27 -14.48 -15.91 -12.70
CA GLY A 27 -14.24 -15.61 -14.10
C GLY A 27 -13.00 -16.26 -14.68
N LYS A 28 -12.56 -15.78 -15.85
CA LYS A 28 -11.37 -16.21 -16.55
C LYS A 28 -10.16 -15.41 -16.10
N VAL A 29 -9.01 -16.08 -16.00
CA VAL A 29 -7.74 -15.42 -15.70
C VAL A 29 -7.25 -14.67 -16.94
N PHE A 30 -7.05 -13.35 -16.82
CA PHE A 30 -6.42 -12.54 -17.86
C PHE A 30 -5.03 -12.03 -17.45
N ARG A 31 -4.71 -12.10 -16.15
CA ARG A 31 -3.40 -11.65 -15.59
C ARG A 31 -3.01 -12.46 -14.37
N VAL A 32 -1.69 -12.71 -14.22
CA VAL A 32 -1.09 -13.41 -13.07
C VAL A 32 0.05 -12.57 -12.50
N PHE A 33 0.15 -12.52 -11.17
CA PHE A 33 1.24 -11.93 -10.42
C PHE A 33 1.78 -13.01 -9.47
N ASP A 34 2.83 -13.70 -9.89
CA ASP A 34 3.42 -14.86 -9.22
C ASP A 34 4.83 -14.60 -8.66
N GLN A 35 5.35 -13.37 -8.84
CA GLN A 35 6.69 -12.98 -8.44
C GLN A 35 6.76 -12.40 -7.01
N GLN A 36 5.72 -12.60 -6.22
CA GLN A 36 5.62 -12.10 -4.84
C GLN A 36 6.40 -13.00 -3.88
N ASP A 37 6.96 -12.41 -2.83
CA ASP A 37 7.64 -13.09 -1.74
C ASP A 37 6.77 -13.20 -0.46
N SER A 38 5.56 -12.62 -0.49
CA SER A 38 4.57 -12.66 0.60
C SER A 38 3.91 -14.03 0.80
N GLY A 39 4.04 -14.94 -0.17
CA GLY A 39 3.34 -16.23 -0.18
C GLY A 39 1.97 -16.19 -0.86
N ASN A 40 1.55 -15.02 -1.35
CA ASN A 40 0.31 -14.84 -2.11
C ASN A 40 0.57 -14.98 -3.61
N LEU A 41 -0.39 -15.58 -4.31
CA LEU A 41 -0.57 -15.43 -5.75
C LEU A 41 -1.67 -14.41 -5.98
N CYS A 42 -1.47 -13.52 -6.96
CA CYS A 42 -2.52 -12.58 -7.31
C CYS A 42 -2.93 -12.77 -8.76
N PHE A 43 -4.22 -12.59 -9.02
CA PHE A 43 -4.84 -12.82 -10.33
C PHE A 43 -5.74 -11.66 -10.72
N GLY A 44 -5.68 -11.26 -11.98
CA GLY A 44 -6.76 -10.51 -12.63
C GLY A 44 -7.73 -11.48 -13.26
N LEU A 45 -8.99 -11.40 -12.89
CA LEU A 45 -10.07 -12.24 -13.39
C LEU A 45 -11.14 -11.39 -14.07
N GLU A 46 -11.78 -11.93 -15.09
CA GLU A 46 -12.90 -11.27 -15.75
C GLU A 46 -14.06 -12.25 -16.01
N ASP A 47 -15.27 -11.80 -15.72
CA ASP A 47 -16.51 -12.41 -16.18
C ASP A 47 -17.13 -11.58 -17.31
N GLU A 48 -18.40 -11.82 -17.67
CA GLU A 48 -19.09 -11.11 -18.75
C GLU A 48 -19.27 -9.60 -18.49
N THR A 49 -19.24 -9.18 -17.24
CA THR A 49 -19.61 -7.81 -16.81
C THR A 49 -18.58 -7.12 -15.94
N ASN A 50 -17.76 -7.86 -15.23
CA ASN A 50 -16.89 -7.34 -14.21
C ASN A 50 -15.47 -7.87 -14.33
N ARG A 51 -14.53 -7.11 -13.74
CA ARG A 51 -13.15 -7.54 -13.49
C ARG A 51 -12.83 -7.52 -12.03
N TYR A 52 -12.03 -8.48 -11.59
CA TYR A 52 -11.66 -8.68 -10.20
C TYR A 52 -10.15 -8.83 -10.03
N PHE A 53 -9.67 -8.43 -8.86
CA PHE A 53 -8.34 -8.76 -8.38
C PHE A 53 -8.47 -9.74 -7.21
N VAL A 54 -7.81 -10.89 -7.32
CA VAL A 54 -7.81 -11.92 -6.27
C VAL A 54 -6.43 -12.06 -5.69
N LYS A 55 -6.31 -11.97 -4.36
CA LYS A 55 -5.15 -12.45 -3.61
C LYS A 55 -5.47 -13.85 -3.08
N PHE A 56 -4.61 -14.82 -3.34
CA PHE A 56 -4.78 -16.21 -2.88
C PHE A 56 -3.52 -16.71 -2.17
N ALA A 57 -3.69 -17.28 -0.98
CA ALA A 57 -2.67 -18.01 -0.24
C ALA A 57 -3.05 -19.49 -0.10
N GLY A 58 -2.10 -20.39 -0.28
CA GLY A 58 -2.33 -21.85 -0.22
C GLY A 58 -1.42 -22.62 -1.16
N ALA A 59 -1.07 -22.03 -2.30
CA ALA A 59 -0.04 -22.51 -3.20
C ALA A 59 1.37 -22.09 -2.72
N ARG A 60 2.41 -22.47 -3.47
CA ARG A 60 3.82 -22.14 -3.18
C ARG A 60 4.43 -21.31 -4.31
N PRO A 61 4.32 -19.95 -4.25
CA PRO A 61 4.98 -19.07 -5.22
C PRO A 61 6.50 -19.29 -5.22
N VAL A 62 7.14 -19.14 -6.38
CA VAL A 62 8.57 -19.50 -6.57
C VAL A 62 9.48 -18.74 -5.60
N ARG A 63 9.21 -17.46 -5.32
CA ARG A 63 10.04 -16.62 -4.46
C ARG A 63 9.75 -16.76 -2.96
N TYR A 64 8.63 -17.37 -2.59
CA TYR A 64 8.25 -17.49 -1.19
C TYR A 64 9.00 -18.62 -0.51
N LYS A 65 9.70 -18.30 0.58
CA LYS A 65 10.48 -19.28 1.39
C LYS A 65 9.69 -19.85 2.57
N GLY A 66 8.52 -19.30 2.87
CA GLY A 66 7.63 -19.77 3.94
C GLY A 66 6.74 -20.93 3.52
N GLY A 67 5.99 -21.49 4.48
CA GLY A 67 5.01 -22.54 4.22
C GLY A 67 3.62 -22.01 3.87
N PRO A 68 2.80 -22.75 3.08
CA PRO A 68 1.45 -22.32 2.69
C PRO A 68 0.54 -22.00 3.87
N LYS A 69 0.60 -22.77 4.96
CA LYS A 69 -0.21 -22.52 6.17
C LYS A 69 0.02 -21.12 6.74
N ARG A 70 1.30 -20.69 6.82
CA ARG A 70 1.64 -19.35 7.30
C ARG A 70 1.10 -18.25 6.37
N ALA A 71 1.23 -18.44 5.05
CA ALA A 71 0.68 -17.50 4.07
C ALA A 71 -0.84 -17.37 4.21
N VAL A 72 -1.55 -18.48 4.41
CA VAL A 72 -2.99 -18.50 4.67
C VAL A 72 -3.37 -17.73 5.93
N GLU A 73 -2.63 -17.92 7.02
CA GLU A 73 -2.88 -17.19 8.27
C GLU A 73 -2.67 -15.68 8.11
N LEU A 74 -1.60 -15.28 7.42
CA LEU A 74 -1.31 -13.87 7.12
C LEU A 74 -2.41 -13.26 6.24
N LEU A 75 -2.86 -13.97 5.20
CA LEU A 75 -3.90 -13.46 4.31
C LEU A 75 -5.25 -13.34 5.03
N LYS A 76 -5.59 -14.24 5.96
CA LYS A 76 -6.76 -14.10 6.84
C LYS A 76 -6.66 -12.85 7.71
N GLN A 77 -5.48 -12.58 8.28
CA GLN A 77 -5.25 -11.36 9.06
C GLN A 77 -5.43 -10.11 8.19
N SER A 78 -4.91 -10.13 6.94
CA SER A 78 -5.14 -9.04 5.97
C SER A 78 -6.63 -8.79 5.74
N GLY A 79 -7.45 -9.84 5.58
CA GLY A 79 -8.90 -9.69 5.44
C GLY A 79 -9.54 -8.95 6.63
N HIS A 80 -9.11 -9.26 7.87
CA HIS A 80 -9.55 -8.52 9.07
C HIS A 80 -9.14 -7.05 9.01
N VAL A 81 -7.91 -6.75 8.58
CA VAL A 81 -7.42 -5.37 8.43
C VAL A 81 -8.28 -4.59 7.42
N TYR A 82 -8.55 -5.17 6.25
CA TYR A 82 -9.41 -4.52 5.23
C TYR A 82 -10.82 -4.22 5.75
N ARG A 83 -11.42 -5.13 6.53
CA ARG A 83 -12.74 -4.89 7.15
C ARG A 83 -12.69 -3.79 8.21
N ASP A 84 -11.72 -3.87 9.11
CA ASP A 84 -11.58 -2.93 10.22
C ASP A 84 -11.26 -1.51 9.75
N LEU A 85 -10.50 -1.39 8.66
CA LEU A 85 -10.06 -0.13 8.07
C LEU A 85 -10.87 0.29 6.84
N ALA A 86 -12.05 -0.33 6.61
CA ALA A 86 -12.92 0.04 5.51
C ALA A 86 -13.10 1.56 5.42
N HIS A 87 -12.77 2.14 4.26
CA HIS A 87 -12.78 3.58 4.02
C HIS A 87 -13.03 3.86 2.55
N ARG A 88 -13.56 5.05 2.20
CA ARG A 88 -13.93 5.40 0.82
C ARG A 88 -12.78 5.38 -0.19
N VAL A 89 -11.55 5.56 0.26
CA VAL A 89 -10.36 5.49 -0.61
C VAL A 89 -9.67 4.13 -0.58
N LEU A 90 -9.96 3.27 0.39
CA LEU A 90 -9.42 1.91 0.40
C LEU A 90 -10.19 1.05 -0.61
N LEU A 91 -9.48 0.28 -1.43
CA LEU A 91 -10.12 -0.70 -2.31
C LEU A 91 -11.02 -1.62 -1.47
N PRO A 92 -12.33 -1.70 -1.79
CA PRO A 92 -13.27 -2.47 -0.99
C PRO A 92 -12.99 -3.97 -1.10
N LEU A 93 -12.95 -4.65 0.03
CA LEU A 93 -12.96 -6.11 0.07
C LEU A 93 -14.36 -6.61 -0.28
N LEU A 94 -14.52 -7.24 -1.44
CA LEU A 94 -15.81 -7.74 -1.94
C LEU A 94 -16.19 -9.08 -1.33
N TRP A 95 -15.18 -9.96 -1.16
CA TRP A 95 -15.37 -11.29 -0.60
C TRP A 95 -14.07 -11.80 0.00
N GLU A 96 -14.18 -12.65 1.00
CA GLU A 96 -13.07 -13.41 1.55
C GLU A 96 -13.54 -14.76 2.07
N GLY A 97 -12.68 -15.75 2.01
CA GLY A 97 -13.03 -17.07 2.55
C GLY A 97 -12.03 -18.17 2.21
N PRO A 98 -12.26 -19.35 2.80
CA PRO A 98 -11.51 -20.55 2.47
C PRO A 98 -11.88 -21.03 1.07
N VAL A 99 -10.88 -21.40 0.27
CA VAL A 99 -11.05 -21.97 -1.06
C VAL A 99 -9.85 -22.85 -1.42
N ALA A 100 -10.09 -23.99 -2.06
CA ALA A 100 -9.08 -24.92 -2.56
C ALA A 100 -7.98 -25.28 -1.52
N GLY A 101 -8.35 -25.44 -0.26
CA GLY A 101 -7.40 -25.72 0.82
C GLY A 101 -6.56 -24.53 1.28
N GLY A 102 -6.78 -23.36 0.71
CA GLY A 102 -6.17 -22.08 1.03
C GLY A 102 -7.18 -21.02 1.49
N TYR A 103 -6.86 -19.77 1.22
CA TYR A 103 -7.72 -18.62 1.52
C TYR A 103 -7.59 -17.56 0.42
N ALA A 104 -8.67 -16.87 0.10
CA ALA A 104 -8.62 -15.80 -0.89
C ALA A 104 -9.32 -14.53 -0.40
N LEU A 105 -8.84 -13.39 -0.91
CA LEU A 105 -9.47 -12.07 -0.84
C LEU A 105 -9.82 -11.63 -2.25
N LEU A 106 -11.02 -11.12 -2.45
CA LEU A 106 -11.53 -10.63 -3.73
C LEU A 106 -11.75 -9.12 -3.65
N PHE A 107 -11.22 -8.39 -4.63
CA PHE A 107 -11.35 -6.95 -4.79
C PHE A 107 -11.85 -6.61 -6.19
N PRO A 108 -12.43 -5.43 -6.42
CA PRO A 108 -12.66 -4.95 -7.78
C PRO A 108 -11.32 -4.73 -8.48
N TRP A 109 -11.25 -5.04 -9.76
CA TRP A 109 -10.13 -4.61 -10.60
C TRP A 109 -10.22 -3.10 -10.86
N THR A 110 -9.09 -2.44 -10.98
CA THR A 110 -9.04 -1.04 -11.39
C THR A 110 -7.98 -0.83 -12.47
N GLU A 111 -8.27 0.05 -13.42
CA GLU A 111 -7.33 0.53 -14.43
C GLU A 111 -6.62 1.83 -13.97
N ALA A 112 -6.71 2.16 -12.68
CA ALA A 112 -6.07 3.32 -12.10
C ALA A 112 -4.54 3.28 -12.29
N ILE A 113 -3.95 4.42 -12.55
CA ILE A 113 -2.49 4.55 -12.61
C ILE A 113 -1.89 4.45 -11.22
N CYS A 114 -0.75 3.75 -11.12
CA CYS A 114 -0.04 3.50 -9.86
C CYS A 114 1.22 4.34 -9.77
N MET A 115 1.49 4.89 -8.58
CA MET A 115 2.70 5.66 -8.31
C MET A 115 3.96 4.79 -8.15
N GLY A 116 3.80 3.49 -7.90
CA GLY A 116 4.91 2.58 -7.60
C GLY A 116 5.93 2.45 -8.72
N LYS A 117 7.23 2.40 -8.34
CA LYS A 117 8.37 2.32 -9.29
C LYS A 117 8.34 1.11 -10.23
N GLN A 118 7.68 0.04 -9.81
CA GLN A 118 7.55 -1.21 -10.59
C GLN A 118 6.46 -1.14 -11.67
N TYR A 119 5.68 -0.06 -11.73
CA TYR A 119 4.56 0.08 -12.67
C TYR A 119 4.88 1.04 -13.81
N PRO A 120 4.54 0.68 -15.06
CA PRO A 120 4.78 1.56 -16.22
C PRO A 120 3.98 2.87 -16.16
N SER A 121 2.91 2.92 -15.37
CA SER A 121 2.08 4.12 -15.17
C SER A 121 2.70 5.19 -14.27
N ARG A 122 3.86 4.91 -13.64
CA ARG A 122 4.50 5.84 -12.71
C ARG A 122 4.76 7.22 -13.30
N GLU A 123 5.31 7.28 -14.51
CA GLU A 123 5.63 8.57 -15.16
C GLU A 123 4.35 9.41 -15.36
N ARG A 124 3.26 8.80 -15.81
CA ARG A 124 1.94 9.46 -15.91
C ARG A 124 1.46 9.95 -14.54
N PHE A 125 1.63 9.14 -13.49
CA PHE A 125 1.25 9.53 -12.14
C PHE A 125 2.05 10.74 -11.65
N LEU A 126 3.35 10.74 -11.86
CA LEU A 126 4.23 11.85 -11.47
C LEU A 126 4.00 13.12 -12.29
N ALA A 127 3.48 12.99 -13.52
CA ALA A 127 3.10 14.11 -14.39
C ALA A 127 1.72 14.73 -14.04
N LEU A 128 0.99 14.17 -13.07
CA LEU A 128 -0.28 14.76 -12.64
C LEU A 128 -0.11 16.20 -12.16
N PRO A 129 -1.10 17.08 -12.39
CA PRO A 129 -1.11 18.47 -11.91
C PRO A 129 -0.88 18.55 -10.39
N LEU A 130 -0.25 19.61 -9.94
CA LEU A 130 0.09 19.83 -8.53
C LEU A 130 -1.16 19.77 -7.61
N ASP A 131 -2.26 20.39 -8.05
CA ASP A 131 -3.54 20.38 -7.31
C ASP A 131 -4.11 18.96 -7.18
N THR A 132 -3.97 18.15 -8.23
CA THR A 132 -4.35 16.73 -8.18
C THR A 132 -3.50 15.97 -7.18
N LYS A 133 -2.18 16.18 -7.17
CA LYS A 133 -1.26 15.57 -6.18
C LYS A 133 -1.59 16.03 -4.76
N LEU A 134 -1.94 17.29 -4.55
CA LEU A 134 -2.41 17.79 -3.26
C LEU A 134 -3.71 17.10 -2.82
N GLY A 135 -4.65 16.90 -3.74
CA GLY A 135 -5.85 16.10 -3.51
C GLY A 135 -5.54 14.67 -3.09
N ILE A 136 -4.66 13.98 -3.84
CA ILE A 136 -4.19 12.63 -3.52
C ILE A 136 -3.57 12.59 -2.12
N TYR A 137 -2.71 13.54 -1.78
CA TYR A 137 -2.06 13.57 -0.48
C TYR A 137 -3.04 13.80 0.67
N ARG A 138 -4.03 14.69 0.49
CA ARG A 138 -5.12 14.87 1.47
C ARG A 138 -5.89 13.57 1.73
N GLU A 139 -6.16 12.78 0.68
CA GLU A 139 -6.82 11.48 0.83
C GLU A 139 -5.95 10.47 1.57
N VAL A 140 -4.64 10.43 1.29
CA VAL A 140 -3.67 9.60 2.03
C VAL A 140 -3.64 9.99 3.50
N LEU A 141 -3.59 11.29 3.82
CA LEU A 141 -3.61 11.78 5.20
C LEU A 141 -4.93 11.45 5.91
N ALA A 142 -6.06 11.65 5.24
CA ALA A 142 -7.39 11.32 5.78
C ALA A 142 -7.53 9.82 6.11
N PHE A 143 -7.03 8.95 5.23
CA PHE A 143 -7.02 7.51 5.47
C PHE A 143 -6.13 7.15 6.68
N HIS A 144 -4.92 7.69 6.78
CA HIS A 144 -4.04 7.38 7.91
C HIS A 144 -4.52 7.99 9.23
N SER A 145 -5.27 9.11 9.19
CA SER A 145 -6.02 9.59 10.36
C SER A 145 -7.10 8.58 10.78
N HIS A 146 -7.80 7.97 9.82
CA HIS A 146 -8.76 6.90 10.11
C HIS A 146 -8.07 5.67 10.70
N VAL A 147 -6.92 5.25 10.15
CA VAL A 147 -6.09 4.14 10.65
C VAL A 147 -5.72 4.37 12.12
N ALA A 148 -5.18 5.55 12.46
CA ALA A 148 -4.81 5.93 13.82
C ALA A 148 -6.03 5.91 14.77
N LYS A 149 -7.16 6.50 14.37
CA LYS A 149 -8.42 6.49 15.16
C LYS A 149 -8.97 5.10 15.41
N ARG A 150 -8.68 4.14 14.52
CA ARG A 150 -9.05 2.72 14.67
C ARG A 150 -8.05 1.95 15.55
N GLY A 151 -7.00 2.61 16.07
CA GLY A 151 -5.96 1.99 16.89
C GLY A 151 -5.02 1.09 16.10
N TYR A 152 -4.77 1.43 14.84
CA TYR A 152 -3.83 0.73 13.97
C TYR A 152 -2.62 1.59 13.65
N VAL A 153 -1.54 0.95 13.27
CA VAL A 153 -0.34 1.55 12.70
C VAL A 153 -0.09 0.96 11.31
N SER A 154 0.29 1.82 10.36
CA SER A 154 0.71 1.38 9.02
C SER A 154 2.13 0.83 9.07
N VAL A 155 2.32 -0.35 8.53
CA VAL A 155 3.62 -0.92 8.18
C VAL A 155 3.59 -1.18 6.69
N ASP A 156 4.73 -1.00 6.02
CA ASP A 156 4.86 -1.20 4.57
C ASP A 156 3.93 -0.32 3.71
N PHE A 157 3.64 0.92 4.14
CA PHE A 157 3.01 1.90 3.26
C PHE A 157 4.06 2.54 2.36
N TYR A 158 3.83 2.51 1.04
CA TYR A 158 4.76 3.00 0.03
C TYR A 158 4.02 3.50 -1.22
N ASP A 159 4.77 4.00 -2.19
CA ASP A 159 4.24 4.55 -3.45
C ASP A 159 3.36 3.55 -4.25
N GLY A 160 3.64 2.24 -4.16
CA GLY A 160 2.83 1.20 -4.80
C GLY A 160 1.45 0.99 -4.20
N CYS A 161 1.21 1.51 -2.99
CA CYS A 161 -0.10 1.46 -2.34
C CYS A 161 -1.08 2.54 -2.84
N VAL A 162 -0.61 3.50 -3.65
CA VAL A 162 -1.39 4.67 -4.06
C VAL A 162 -1.69 4.61 -5.56
N LEU A 163 -2.98 4.65 -5.86
CA LEU A 163 -3.54 4.57 -7.19
C LEU A 163 -4.38 5.84 -7.46
N PHE A 164 -4.43 6.26 -8.71
CA PHE A 164 -5.28 7.37 -9.13
C PHE A 164 -6.09 6.99 -10.38
N GLU A 165 -7.39 7.09 -10.28
CA GLU A 165 -8.34 6.81 -11.35
C GLU A 165 -8.61 8.09 -12.13
N GLU A 166 -7.92 8.27 -13.26
CA GLU A 166 -7.96 9.52 -14.03
C GLU A 166 -9.35 9.83 -14.56
N ALA A 167 -10.16 8.82 -14.90
CA ALA A 167 -11.50 9.01 -15.44
C ALA A 167 -12.47 9.63 -14.43
N THR A 168 -12.28 9.39 -13.14
CA THR A 168 -13.20 9.84 -12.07
C THR A 168 -12.56 10.85 -11.12
N GLY A 169 -11.24 11.04 -11.22
CA GLY A 169 -10.48 11.87 -10.28
C GLY A 169 -10.35 11.25 -8.88
N ARG A 170 -10.56 9.93 -8.73
CA ARG A 170 -10.54 9.26 -7.43
C ARG A 170 -9.15 8.76 -7.06
N THR A 171 -8.77 9.02 -5.83
CA THR A 171 -7.63 8.34 -5.19
C THR A 171 -8.10 7.01 -4.63
N LEU A 172 -7.34 5.95 -4.88
CA LEU A 172 -7.55 4.64 -4.30
C LEU A 172 -6.30 4.19 -3.57
N LEU A 173 -6.48 3.53 -2.43
CA LEU A 173 -5.41 2.92 -1.66
C LEU A 173 -5.58 1.41 -1.62
N CYS A 174 -4.48 0.69 -1.58
CA CYS A 174 -4.45 -0.76 -1.52
C CYS A 174 -3.28 -1.24 -0.65
N ASP A 175 -3.19 -2.56 -0.48
CA ASP A 175 -2.04 -3.23 0.12
C ASP A 175 -1.79 -2.84 1.59
N VAL A 176 -2.87 -2.86 2.40
CA VAL A 176 -2.81 -2.62 3.85
C VAL A 176 -2.56 -3.92 4.64
N ASP A 177 -2.04 -4.95 3.99
CA ASP A 177 -1.88 -6.30 4.54
C ASP A 177 -1.00 -6.34 5.80
N ALA A 178 -0.04 -5.43 5.89
CA ALA A 178 0.93 -5.36 6.99
C ALA A 178 0.57 -4.32 8.07
N TYR A 179 -0.67 -3.81 8.09
CA TYR A 179 -1.09 -2.90 9.15
C TYR A 179 -1.40 -3.68 10.43
N HIS A 180 -0.98 -3.14 11.58
CA HIS A 180 -1.09 -3.81 12.88
C HIS A 180 -1.87 -2.99 13.90
N ARG A 181 -2.60 -3.67 14.79
CA ARG A 181 -3.20 -3.03 15.97
C ARG A 181 -2.14 -2.61 16.98
N LEU A 182 -2.34 -1.47 17.60
CA LEU A 182 -1.51 -0.97 18.69
C LEU A 182 -1.88 -1.69 20.03
N PRO A 183 -0.92 -1.90 20.94
CA PRO A 183 0.51 -1.60 20.80
C PRO A 183 1.23 -2.61 19.89
N PHE A 184 2.14 -2.14 19.07
CA PHE A 184 2.92 -3.00 18.17
C PHE A 184 4.42 -2.73 18.31
N PHE A 185 5.22 -3.79 18.32
CA PHE A 185 6.69 -3.72 18.44
C PHE A 185 7.32 -4.49 17.30
N ASN A 186 8.41 -3.98 16.75
CA ASN A 186 9.13 -4.61 15.66
C ASN A 186 9.63 -6.02 16.03
N PRO A 187 9.08 -7.09 15.43
CA PRO A 187 9.43 -8.46 15.86
C PRO A 187 10.71 -9.01 15.24
N VAL A 188 11.24 -8.38 14.18
CA VAL A 188 12.25 -9.00 13.30
C VAL A 188 13.54 -8.20 13.11
N GLY A 189 13.60 -6.93 13.49
CA GLY A 189 14.70 -6.02 13.14
C GLY A 189 14.35 -5.28 11.86
N ARG A 190 14.99 -5.52 10.71
CA ARG A 190 14.54 -4.93 9.46
C ARG A 190 13.16 -5.48 9.10
N MET A 191 12.14 -4.62 9.23
CA MET A 191 10.77 -4.93 8.85
C MET A 191 10.60 -4.96 7.32
N TRP A 192 9.43 -5.40 6.88
CA TRP A 192 9.06 -5.32 5.46
C TRP A 192 8.88 -3.86 5.05
N GLY A 193 9.07 -3.61 3.78
CA GLY A 193 8.83 -2.30 3.21
C GLY A 193 9.98 -1.74 2.38
N SER A 194 9.67 -0.68 1.65
CA SER A 194 10.63 0.07 0.88
C SER A 194 11.40 1.03 1.80
N THR A 195 12.73 0.89 1.84
CA THR A 195 13.61 1.71 2.69
C THR A 195 13.45 3.22 2.50
N ARG A 196 12.87 3.66 1.38
CA ARG A 196 12.60 5.08 1.11
C ARG A 196 11.58 5.69 2.06
N PHE A 197 10.69 4.87 2.62
CA PHE A 197 9.58 5.29 3.47
C PHE A 197 9.74 4.87 4.93
N MET A 198 10.61 3.89 5.20
CA MET A 198 10.78 3.29 6.52
C MET A 198 11.47 4.25 7.50
N ALA A 199 10.91 4.32 8.69
CA ALA A 199 11.53 5.01 9.83
C ALA A 199 12.68 4.19 10.45
N PRO A 200 13.66 4.83 11.13
CA PRO A 200 14.78 4.11 11.74
C PRO A 200 14.38 2.97 12.68
N GLU A 201 13.34 3.15 13.48
CA GLU A 201 12.81 2.15 14.40
C GLU A 201 12.30 0.86 13.70
N GLU A 202 11.96 0.93 12.42
CA GLU A 202 11.57 -0.24 11.63
C GLU A 202 12.76 -1.15 11.29
N PHE A 203 13.97 -0.73 11.62
CA PHE A 203 15.21 -1.52 11.50
C PHE A 203 15.71 -2.06 12.85
N GLU A 204 15.06 -1.70 13.96
CA GLU A 204 15.48 -2.06 15.32
C GLU A 204 14.50 -3.04 15.96
N LYS A 205 14.96 -4.27 16.23
CA LYS A 205 14.13 -5.30 16.86
C LYS A 205 13.72 -4.89 18.27
N GLY A 206 12.42 -4.96 18.55
CA GLY A 206 11.83 -4.58 19.83
C GLY A 206 11.46 -3.10 19.94
N ALA A 207 11.80 -2.27 18.94
CA ALA A 207 11.38 -0.88 18.92
C ALA A 207 9.86 -0.75 18.80
N ALA A 208 9.27 0.24 19.44
CA ALA A 208 7.85 0.55 19.32
C ALA A 208 7.55 1.15 17.93
N ILE A 209 6.55 0.61 17.27
CA ILE A 209 6.02 1.07 15.98
C ILE A 209 4.64 1.66 16.27
N ASP A 210 4.50 2.97 16.09
CA ASP A 210 3.31 3.73 16.49
C ASP A 210 3.00 4.89 15.52
N GLU A 211 2.17 5.84 15.95
CA GLU A 211 1.78 6.99 15.12
C GLU A 211 2.98 7.86 14.70
N SER A 212 4.02 8.00 15.55
CA SER A 212 5.23 8.73 15.16
C SER A 212 6.01 8.03 14.04
N THR A 213 5.93 6.69 13.96
CA THR A 213 6.45 5.92 12.82
C THR A 213 5.63 6.21 11.56
N MET A 214 4.28 6.21 11.65
CA MET A 214 3.41 6.59 10.53
C MET A 214 3.68 8.01 10.04
N VAL A 215 3.90 8.96 10.96
CA VAL A 215 4.26 10.33 10.62
C VAL A 215 5.53 10.38 9.76
N HIS A 216 6.57 9.60 10.12
CA HIS A 216 7.78 9.52 9.31
C HIS A 216 7.47 9.03 7.89
N THR A 217 6.73 7.94 7.78
CA THR A 217 6.36 7.35 6.49
C THR A 217 5.55 8.34 5.63
N LEU A 218 4.59 9.05 6.22
CA LEU A 218 3.78 10.07 5.52
C LEU A 218 4.64 11.27 5.06
N GLY A 219 5.58 11.73 5.90
CA GLY A 219 6.53 12.77 5.50
C GLY A 219 7.44 12.33 4.35
N ALA A 220 7.95 11.10 4.42
CA ALA A 220 8.75 10.51 3.33
C ALA A 220 7.95 10.35 2.04
N PHE A 221 6.67 9.96 2.16
CA PHE A 221 5.75 9.87 1.03
C PHE A 221 5.46 11.24 0.38
N ALA A 222 5.35 12.32 1.17
CA ALA A 222 5.20 13.68 0.63
C ALA A 222 6.37 14.03 -0.31
N PHE A 223 7.62 13.72 0.09
CA PHE A 223 8.78 13.94 -0.78
C PHE A 223 8.71 13.12 -2.07
N GLU A 224 8.38 11.84 -1.98
CA GLU A 224 8.26 10.99 -3.18
C GLU A 224 7.16 11.45 -4.14
N LEU A 225 6.06 12.03 -3.61
CA LEU A 225 4.94 12.52 -4.41
C LEU A 225 5.23 13.87 -5.06
N PHE A 226 5.82 14.81 -4.32
CA PHE A 226 5.99 16.20 -4.76
C PHE A 226 7.37 16.50 -5.32
N ALA A 227 8.41 15.84 -4.81
CA ALA A 227 9.80 16.05 -5.20
C ALA A 227 10.56 14.72 -5.31
N PRO A 228 10.19 13.82 -6.26
CA PRO A 228 10.75 12.46 -6.36
C PRO A 228 12.23 12.42 -6.70
N GLU A 229 12.81 13.54 -7.15
CA GLU A 229 14.23 13.67 -7.52
C GLU A 229 15.13 13.97 -6.32
N GLY A 230 14.56 14.49 -5.20
CA GLY A 230 15.34 14.83 -4.01
C GLY A 230 14.51 15.50 -2.93
N ARG A 231 15.13 15.70 -1.76
CA ARG A 231 14.46 16.31 -0.59
C ARG A 231 14.89 17.75 -0.35
N GLU A 232 15.62 18.35 -1.27
CA GLU A 232 16.10 19.73 -1.20
C GLU A 232 14.94 20.70 -1.44
N LEU A 233 14.96 21.85 -0.72
CA LEU A 233 13.94 22.88 -0.87
C LEU A 233 13.85 23.40 -2.33
N ALA A 234 14.96 23.44 -3.05
CA ALA A 234 14.99 23.90 -4.43
C ALA A 234 14.18 23.03 -5.41
N LEU A 235 13.93 21.77 -5.07
CA LEU A 235 13.14 20.82 -5.87
C LEU A 235 11.66 20.77 -5.44
N TRP A 236 11.33 21.44 -4.34
CA TRP A 236 10.02 21.38 -3.73
C TRP A 236 9.03 22.35 -4.39
N PRO A 237 7.89 21.89 -4.96
CA PRO A 237 6.98 22.74 -5.74
C PRO A 237 5.96 23.50 -4.89
N LEU A 238 5.91 23.27 -3.57
CA LEU A 238 4.98 23.92 -2.67
C LEU A 238 5.68 25.01 -1.83
N SER A 239 5.00 25.53 -0.80
CA SER A 239 5.59 26.54 0.09
C SER A 239 6.79 26.00 0.87
N PRO A 240 7.76 26.87 1.26
CA PRO A 240 8.84 26.50 2.19
C PRO A 240 8.31 25.97 3.52
N ALA A 241 7.14 26.44 3.98
CA ALA A 241 6.48 25.94 5.19
C ALA A 241 6.03 24.49 5.04
N ALA A 242 5.45 24.12 3.88
CA ALA A 242 5.05 22.73 3.58
C ALA A 242 6.28 21.81 3.49
N TRP A 243 7.39 22.29 2.89
CA TRP A 243 8.66 21.56 2.89
C TRP A 243 9.18 21.30 4.30
N ALA A 244 9.21 22.35 5.15
CA ALA A 244 9.66 22.23 6.51
C ALA A 244 8.79 21.27 7.34
N CYS A 245 7.47 21.27 7.10
CA CYS A 245 6.52 20.36 7.72
C CYS A 245 6.81 18.91 7.31
N ALA A 246 6.96 18.62 6.01
CA ALA A 246 7.30 17.27 5.51
C ALA A 246 8.68 16.81 6.02
N LYS A 247 9.67 17.72 6.05
CA LYS A 247 11.01 17.45 6.59
C LYS A 247 10.98 17.10 8.07
N LYS A 248 10.21 17.85 8.86
CA LYS A 248 10.02 17.57 10.30
C LYS A 248 9.39 16.19 10.47
N ALA A 249 8.33 15.88 9.73
CA ALA A 249 7.67 14.58 9.78
C ALA A 249 8.65 13.43 9.46
N ALA A 250 9.46 13.57 8.41
CA ALA A 250 10.44 12.58 7.97
C ALA A 250 11.79 12.66 8.72
N SER A 251 11.86 13.30 9.92
CA SER A 251 13.08 13.33 10.70
C SER A 251 13.50 11.92 11.11
N PRO A 252 14.80 11.57 11.01
CA PRO A 252 15.31 10.31 11.54
C PRO A 252 15.20 10.24 13.07
N LYS A 253 15.28 11.38 13.75
CA LYS A 253 15.11 11.48 15.20
C LYS A 253 13.62 11.55 15.53
N ARG A 254 13.17 10.59 16.33
CA ARG A 254 11.77 10.44 16.69
C ARG A 254 11.23 11.64 17.47
N GLU A 255 12.03 12.19 18.37
CA GLU A 255 11.73 13.36 19.19
C GLU A 255 11.55 14.67 18.40
N ASP A 256 12.10 14.74 17.20
CA ASP A 256 11.96 15.91 16.32
C ASP A 256 10.68 15.87 15.48
N ARG A 257 10.01 14.72 15.40
CA ARG A 257 8.79 14.53 14.59
C ARG A 257 7.56 15.15 15.26
N PHE A 258 6.44 15.08 14.57
CA PHE A 258 5.13 15.23 15.21
C PHE A 258 4.84 13.95 16.02
N SER A 259 4.17 14.11 17.16
CA SER A 259 3.89 13.01 18.10
C SER A 259 2.89 12.01 17.54
N ASP A 260 1.97 12.48 16.69
CA ASP A 260 0.84 11.72 16.16
C ASP A 260 0.41 12.24 14.78
N VAL A 261 -0.40 11.44 14.09
CA VAL A 261 -0.89 11.74 12.73
C VAL A 261 -1.75 13.00 12.72
N ALA A 262 -2.56 13.23 13.76
CA ALA A 262 -3.44 14.39 13.81
C ALA A 262 -2.65 15.70 13.93
N SER A 263 -1.59 15.74 14.73
CA SER A 263 -0.70 16.90 14.84
C SER A 263 0.07 17.17 13.55
N TYR A 264 0.49 16.11 12.85
CA TYR A 264 1.10 16.26 11.53
C TYR A 264 0.12 16.84 10.50
N ILE A 265 -1.11 16.35 10.45
CA ILE A 265 -2.13 16.85 9.52
C ILE A 265 -2.41 18.34 9.77
N ARG A 266 -2.59 18.75 11.03
CA ARG A 266 -2.77 20.18 11.35
C ARG A 266 -1.60 21.02 10.86
N GLY A 267 -0.35 20.61 11.17
CA GLY A 267 0.83 21.31 10.71
C GLY A 267 0.95 21.38 9.18
N TRP A 268 0.50 20.34 8.48
CA TRP A 268 0.47 20.31 7.02
C TRP A 268 -0.60 21.27 6.46
N GLU A 269 -1.82 21.25 6.99
CA GLU A 269 -2.92 22.13 6.57
C GLU A 269 -2.57 23.62 6.79
N ASP A 270 -1.98 23.94 7.95
CA ASP A 270 -1.49 25.29 8.23
C ASP A 270 -0.41 25.73 7.22
N ALA A 271 0.50 24.81 6.86
CA ALA A 271 1.61 25.09 5.97
C ALA A 271 1.17 25.27 4.50
N ILE A 272 0.15 24.55 4.03
CA ILE A 272 -0.40 24.70 2.67
C ILE A 272 -1.41 25.85 2.58
N GLY A 273 -2.15 26.16 3.66
CA GLY A 273 -3.08 27.30 3.71
C GLY A 273 -2.39 28.66 3.59
N THR A 274 -1.07 28.72 3.76
CA THR A 274 -0.21 29.91 3.54
C THR A 274 0.25 30.05 2.08
N LEU A 275 -0.24 29.22 1.15
CA LEU A 275 0.04 29.42 -0.27
C LEU A 275 -0.62 30.75 -0.71
N PRO A 276 0.13 31.71 -1.30
CA PRO A 276 -0.49 32.84 -1.95
C PRO A 276 -1.38 32.31 -3.07
N ASP A 277 -2.60 32.89 -3.20
CA ASP A 277 -3.49 32.62 -4.31
C ASP A 277 -2.69 32.61 -5.62
N LEU A 278 -2.43 31.45 -6.17
CA LEU A 278 -1.92 31.31 -7.53
C LEU A 278 -3.11 31.64 -8.46
N ARG A 279 -3.34 32.94 -8.68
CA ARG A 279 -4.23 33.46 -9.72
C ARG A 279 -3.59 33.34 -11.09
#